data_5b2fdb8cfd192e4c7d051c8e00f1c378
#
_entry.id   5b2fdb8cfd192e4c7d051c8e00f1c378
#
_cell.length_a   1.000
_cell.length_b   1.000
_cell.length_c   1.000
_cell.angle_alpha   90.00
_cell.angle_beta   90.00
_cell.angle_gamma   90.00
#
_symmetry.space_group_name_H-M   'P 1'
#
loop_
_entity.id
_entity.type
_entity.pdbx_description
1 polymer ?
#
loop_
_entity_poly.entity_id
_entity_poly.type
_entity_poly.pdbx_seq_one_letter_code
_entity_poly.pdbx_strand_id
1 'polypeptide(L)'
;MWSYAFSNTQGINTLNFPILTSVEENTFSNTNIVNLNIPNLESCYKGFISNSRVKTLSFPKLSNVRGSGNSLGQNLENLTTLELGLTNNSYFWLVSNAPNLTKVTLPQFNYVSNAMFKNCSNIKTIVLSNPSNVCTLSNASYLPTQITNTADTTSYIYVPQALLTNYKTATNWATFSSKIRAIEDYPDITGG
;
A
#
# COMPACT_ATOMS: atom_id res chain seq x y z
N MET A 1 -19.74 -5.80 5.79
CA MET A 1 -19.58 -6.31 7.19
C MET A 1 -19.73 -5.12 8.12
N TRP A 2 -20.31 -5.28 9.30
CA TRP A 2 -20.70 -4.21 10.22
C TRP A 2 -19.50 -3.60 10.93
N SER A 3 -19.61 -2.32 11.32
CA SER A 3 -18.60 -1.63 12.14
C SER A 3 -18.34 -2.41 13.43
N TYR A 4 -17.08 -2.48 13.84
CA TYR A 4 -16.61 -3.15 15.07
C TYR A 4 -16.92 -4.64 15.19
N ALA A 5 -17.32 -5.35 14.12
CA ALA A 5 -17.78 -6.74 14.18
C ALA A 5 -16.79 -7.72 14.86
N PHE A 6 -15.49 -7.51 14.68
CA PHE A 6 -14.42 -8.29 15.31
C PHE A 6 -13.50 -7.41 16.18
N SER A 7 -13.86 -6.16 16.42
CA SER A 7 -13.01 -5.25 17.19
C SER A 7 -12.75 -5.80 18.60
N ASN A 8 -11.50 -5.65 19.06
CA ASN A 8 -11.02 -6.13 20.37
C ASN A 8 -11.04 -7.65 20.55
N THR A 9 -11.19 -8.45 19.50
CA THR A 9 -11.16 -9.91 19.57
C THR A 9 -9.72 -10.41 19.60
N GLN A 10 -9.32 -11.12 20.67
CA GLN A 10 -7.93 -11.55 20.88
C GLN A 10 -7.69 -13.04 20.57
N GLY A 11 -8.72 -13.85 20.50
CA GLY A 11 -8.62 -15.32 20.32
C GLY A 11 -8.53 -15.76 18.85
N ILE A 12 -8.63 -14.85 17.88
CA ILE A 12 -8.69 -15.19 16.45
C ILE A 12 -7.41 -14.74 15.76
N ASN A 13 -6.67 -15.69 15.17
CA ASN A 13 -5.44 -15.41 14.42
C ASN A 13 -5.62 -15.39 12.91
N THR A 14 -6.62 -16.10 12.38
CA THR A 14 -6.86 -16.24 10.94
C THR A 14 -8.33 -16.05 10.61
N LEU A 15 -8.62 -15.20 9.64
CA LEU A 15 -9.94 -14.98 9.09
C LEU A 15 -9.91 -15.08 7.57
N ASN A 16 -10.90 -15.75 6.99
CA ASN A 16 -11.07 -15.90 5.56
C ASN A 16 -12.50 -15.57 5.14
N PHE A 17 -12.64 -14.55 4.31
CA PHE A 17 -13.93 -14.06 3.81
C PHE A 17 -13.89 -13.95 2.27
N PRO A 18 -13.93 -15.07 1.54
CA PRO A 18 -13.69 -15.08 0.09
C PRO A 18 -14.73 -14.34 -0.74
N ILE A 19 -15.92 -14.10 -0.21
CA ILE A 19 -17.02 -13.40 -0.92
C ILE A 19 -17.29 -11.99 -0.40
N LEU A 20 -16.54 -11.54 0.62
CA LEU A 20 -16.77 -10.22 1.23
C LEU A 20 -16.24 -9.11 0.34
N THR A 21 -17.08 -8.14 -0.03
CA THR A 21 -16.73 -7.01 -0.90
C THR A 21 -16.62 -5.68 -0.15
N SER A 22 -17.17 -5.58 1.07
CA SER A 22 -17.08 -4.35 1.85
C SER A 22 -16.92 -4.59 3.35
N VAL A 23 -16.14 -3.72 4.00
CA VAL A 23 -15.97 -3.68 5.45
C VAL A 23 -16.19 -2.28 5.97
N GLU A 24 -16.76 -2.18 7.16
CA GLU A 24 -17.04 -0.92 7.82
C GLU A 24 -15.90 -0.50 8.76
N GLU A 25 -16.07 0.66 9.40
CA GLU A 25 -15.07 1.26 10.29
C GLU A 25 -14.70 0.32 11.45
N ASN A 26 -13.40 0.22 11.75
CA ASN A 26 -12.83 -0.54 12.87
C ASN A 26 -13.24 -2.03 12.95
N THR A 27 -13.70 -2.62 11.85
CA THR A 27 -14.21 -4.01 11.82
C THR A 27 -13.23 -5.00 12.43
N PHE A 28 -11.92 -4.89 12.15
CA PHE A 28 -10.85 -5.78 12.64
C PHE A 28 -9.83 -5.04 13.51
N SER A 29 -10.19 -3.91 14.09
CA SER A 29 -9.26 -3.12 14.90
C SER A 29 -9.01 -3.73 16.26
N ASN A 30 -7.79 -3.52 16.80
CA ASN A 30 -7.36 -4.03 18.10
C ASN A 30 -7.47 -5.55 18.21
N THR A 31 -6.97 -6.28 17.22
CA THR A 31 -7.07 -7.74 17.15
C THR A 31 -5.70 -8.40 17.07
N ASN A 32 -5.66 -9.69 17.41
CA ASN A 32 -4.49 -10.53 17.21
C ASN A 32 -4.46 -11.23 15.83
N ILE A 33 -5.27 -10.77 14.87
CA ILE A 33 -5.30 -11.33 13.52
C ILE A 33 -3.94 -11.19 12.86
N VAL A 34 -3.38 -12.31 12.42
CA VAL A 34 -2.11 -12.40 11.68
C VAL A 34 -2.38 -12.59 10.19
N ASN A 35 -3.37 -13.40 9.86
CA ASN A 35 -3.74 -13.73 8.49
C ASN A 35 -5.19 -13.27 8.22
N LEU A 36 -5.35 -12.29 7.37
CA LEU A 36 -6.66 -11.80 6.92
C LEU A 36 -6.75 -11.94 5.40
N ASN A 37 -7.64 -12.81 4.93
CA ASN A 37 -7.89 -13.03 3.51
C ASN A 37 -9.27 -12.52 3.11
N ILE A 38 -9.31 -11.45 2.31
CA ILE A 38 -10.53 -10.85 1.73
C ILE A 38 -10.23 -10.49 0.27
N PRO A 39 -10.07 -11.47 -0.62
CA PRO A 39 -9.56 -11.25 -1.98
C PRO A 39 -10.50 -10.43 -2.88
N ASN A 40 -11.78 -10.35 -2.51
CA ASN A 40 -12.78 -9.61 -3.25
C ASN A 40 -13.18 -8.28 -2.61
N LEU A 41 -12.37 -7.75 -1.67
CA LEU A 41 -12.65 -6.46 -1.03
C LEU A 41 -12.58 -5.32 -2.06
N GLU A 42 -13.70 -4.64 -2.27
CA GLU A 42 -13.85 -3.50 -3.20
C GLU A 42 -13.90 -2.15 -2.47
N SER A 43 -14.41 -2.14 -1.26
CA SER A 43 -14.47 -0.92 -0.44
C SER A 43 -14.28 -1.19 1.04
N CYS A 44 -13.66 -0.23 1.73
CA CYS A 44 -13.56 -0.27 3.19
C CYS A 44 -13.75 1.12 3.79
N TYR A 45 -14.04 1.17 5.08
CA TYR A 45 -13.95 2.40 5.85
C TYR A 45 -12.56 2.55 6.48
N LYS A 46 -12.19 3.79 6.82
CA LYS A 46 -10.96 4.12 7.53
C LYS A 46 -10.77 3.25 8.78
N GLY A 47 -9.52 2.92 9.06
CA GLY A 47 -9.13 2.25 10.30
C GLY A 47 -9.66 0.83 10.47
N PHE A 48 -10.21 0.20 9.42
CA PHE A 48 -10.84 -1.12 9.55
C PHE A 48 -9.92 -2.21 10.11
N ILE A 49 -8.59 -2.03 10.03
CA ILE A 49 -7.57 -3.00 10.45
C ILE A 49 -6.53 -2.42 11.43
N SER A 50 -6.78 -1.26 12.04
CA SER A 50 -5.81 -0.61 12.94
C SER A 50 -5.46 -1.47 14.17
N ASN A 51 -4.21 -1.35 14.66
CA ASN A 51 -3.73 -2.08 15.84
C ASN A 51 -3.91 -3.61 15.74
N SER A 52 -3.69 -4.18 14.56
CA SER A 52 -3.72 -5.62 14.33
C SER A 52 -2.32 -6.17 14.09
N ARG A 53 -2.18 -7.51 14.13
CA ARG A 53 -0.90 -8.20 13.92
C ARG A 53 -0.71 -8.75 12.51
N VAL A 54 -1.46 -8.25 11.54
CA VAL A 54 -1.37 -8.71 10.16
C VAL A 54 0.03 -8.55 9.60
N LYS A 55 0.49 -9.59 8.89
CA LYS A 55 1.80 -9.60 8.23
C LYS A 55 1.72 -9.17 6.77
N THR A 56 0.64 -9.49 6.12
CA THR A 56 0.40 -9.19 4.71
C THR A 56 -1.01 -8.70 4.53
N LEU A 57 -1.18 -7.65 3.73
CA LEU A 57 -2.48 -7.18 3.27
C LEU A 57 -2.46 -7.13 1.74
N SER A 58 -3.35 -7.88 1.09
CA SER A 58 -3.54 -7.87 -0.36
C SER A 58 -5.02 -7.67 -0.68
N PHE A 59 -5.34 -6.52 -1.25
CA PHE A 59 -6.69 -6.13 -1.66
C PHE A 59 -6.64 -5.59 -3.09
N PRO A 60 -6.41 -6.46 -4.10
CA PRO A 60 -6.19 -6.04 -5.49
C PRO A 60 -7.43 -5.42 -6.14
N LYS A 61 -8.63 -5.67 -5.61
CA LYS A 61 -9.89 -5.08 -6.06
C LYS A 61 -10.33 -3.85 -5.29
N LEU A 62 -9.60 -3.47 -4.24
CA LEU A 62 -9.96 -2.30 -3.43
C LEU A 62 -9.86 -1.02 -4.25
N SER A 63 -11.00 -0.39 -4.50
CA SER A 63 -11.12 0.84 -5.29
C SER A 63 -11.49 2.06 -4.44
N ASN A 64 -12.00 1.86 -3.23
CA ASN A 64 -12.50 2.95 -2.40
C ASN A 64 -12.24 2.74 -0.91
N VAL A 65 -11.66 3.78 -0.27
CA VAL A 65 -11.55 3.89 1.19
C VAL A 65 -12.41 5.06 1.65
N ARG A 66 -13.42 4.80 2.46
CA ARG A 66 -14.42 5.77 2.91
C ARG A 66 -14.08 6.37 4.29
N GLY A 67 -14.62 7.56 4.56
CA GLY A 67 -14.48 8.28 5.82
C GLY A 67 -13.44 9.40 5.75
N SER A 68 -13.55 10.44 6.56
CA SER A 68 -12.61 11.56 6.59
C SER A 68 -11.30 11.19 7.30
N GLY A 69 -10.16 11.68 6.79
CA GLY A 69 -8.83 11.35 7.33
C GLY A 69 -8.42 9.91 7.06
N ASN A 70 -8.69 9.42 5.88
CA ASN A 70 -8.71 8.03 5.50
C ASN A 70 -7.34 7.35 5.57
N SER A 71 -7.24 6.33 6.39
CA SER A 71 -6.15 5.35 6.41
C SER A 71 -6.78 3.96 6.47
N LEU A 72 -6.23 2.98 5.77
CA LEU A 72 -6.63 1.57 5.92
C LEU A 72 -6.46 1.12 7.35
N GLY A 73 -5.33 1.49 7.95
CA GLY A 73 -4.99 1.15 9.30
C GLY A 73 -3.74 1.87 9.78
N GLN A 74 -3.60 1.93 11.08
CA GLN A 74 -2.43 2.46 11.76
C GLN A 74 -1.95 1.49 12.83
N ASN A 75 -0.68 1.63 13.23
CA ASN A 75 -0.03 0.75 14.20
C ASN A 75 -0.03 -0.73 13.75
N LEU A 76 0.38 -0.96 12.50
CA LEU A 76 0.50 -2.28 11.89
C LEU A 76 1.96 -2.76 11.99
N GLU A 77 2.42 -2.99 13.21
CA GLU A 77 3.83 -3.24 13.52
C GLU A 77 4.40 -4.49 12.82
N ASN A 78 3.57 -5.50 12.55
CA ASN A 78 4.01 -6.73 11.91
C ASN A 78 3.85 -6.73 10.38
N LEU A 79 3.25 -5.68 9.80
CA LEU A 79 3.00 -5.61 8.37
C LEU A 79 4.33 -5.50 7.59
N THR A 80 4.56 -6.44 6.69
CA THR A 80 5.75 -6.49 5.83
C THR A 80 5.45 -6.18 4.38
N THR A 81 4.26 -6.56 3.90
CA THR A 81 3.84 -6.37 2.50
C THR A 81 2.43 -5.82 2.40
N LEU A 82 2.22 -4.93 1.44
CA LEU A 82 0.94 -4.28 1.16
C LEU A 82 0.68 -4.25 -0.35
N GLU A 83 -0.49 -4.72 -0.77
CA GLU A 83 -0.98 -4.60 -2.13
C GLU A 83 -2.39 -4.01 -2.15
N LEU A 84 -2.61 -2.96 -2.95
CA LEU A 84 -3.88 -2.25 -3.04
C LEU A 84 -4.24 -1.92 -4.48
N GLY A 85 -5.47 -2.23 -4.88
CA GLY A 85 -6.03 -1.89 -6.20
C GLY A 85 -6.47 -0.43 -6.37
N LEU A 86 -6.17 0.45 -5.41
CA LEU A 86 -6.50 1.86 -5.46
C LEU A 86 -5.87 2.56 -6.68
N THR A 87 -6.58 3.54 -7.24
CA THR A 87 -6.10 4.34 -8.38
C THR A 87 -5.39 5.63 -7.95
N ASN A 88 -5.62 6.11 -6.74
CA ASN A 88 -5.00 7.32 -6.19
C ASN A 88 -4.99 7.32 -4.66
N ASN A 89 -4.21 8.23 -4.07
CA ASN A 89 -4.30 8.56 -2.65
C ASN A 89 -4.89 9.98 -2.46
N SER A 90 -6.19 10.11 -2.53
CA SER A 90 -6.88 11.33 -2.08
C SER A 90 -6.84 11.48 -0.55
N TYR A 91 -6.15 10.59 0.13
CA TYR A 91 -6.16 10.34 1.56
C TYR A 91 -4.82 10.72 2.17
N PHE A 92 -4.82 11.16 3.43
CA PHE A 92 -3.59 11.61 4.08
C PHE A 92 -2.55 10.49 4.21
N TRP A 93 -2.94 9.26 4.56
CA TRP A 93 -2.03 8.11 4.59
C TRP A 93 -2.77 6.83 4.24
N LEU A 94 -2.18 5.99 3.39
CA LEU A 94 -2.70 4.64 3.14
C LEU A 94 -2.51 3.77 4.39
N VAL A 95 -1.31 3.82 4.97
CA VAL A 95 -0.94 3.13 6.20
C VAL A 95 -0.03 4.03 7.02
N SER A 96 -0.11 3.96 8.35
CA SER A 96 0.80 4.67 9.24
C SER A 96 1.31 3.77 10.38
N ASN A 97 2.50 4.11 10.92
CA ASN A 97 3.16 3.37 11.99
C ASN A 97 3.30 1.87 11.67
N ALA A 98 3.85 1.55 10.50
CA ALA A 98 4.17 0.20 10.08
C ALA A 98 5.69 0.08 9.82
N PRO A 99 6.52 -0.01 10.87
CA PRO A 99 7.97 0.07 10.75
C PRO A 99 8.58 -1.13 10.02
N ASN A 100 7.90 -2.26 9.96
CA ASN A 100 8.36 -3.47 9.27
C ASN A 100 7.85 -3.58 7.82
N LEU A 101 7.08 -2.61 7.33
CA LEU A 101 6.62 -2.59 5.95
C LEU A 101 7.79 -2.33 5.00
N THR A 102 8.09 -3.30 4.13
CA THR A 102 9.22 -3.25 3.20
C THR A 102 8.80 -3.19 1.74
N LYS A 103 7.65 -3.75 1.39
CA LYS A 103 7.17 -3.82 0.00
C LYS A 103 5.73 -3.32 -0.11
N VAL A 104 5.50 -2.47 -1.12
CA VAL A 104 4.18 -1.94 -1.47
C VAL A 104 3.94 -2.14 -2.96
N THR A 105 2.78 -2.71 -3.33
CA THR A 105 2.34 -2.93 -4.71
C THR A 105 1.05 -2.16 -4.97
N LEU A 106 1.02 -1.34 -6.00
CA LEU A 106 -0.08 -0.45 -6.36
C LEU A 106 -0.38 -0.56 -7.86
N PRO A 107 -1.07 -1.64 -8.30
CA PRO A 107 -1.19 -2.01 -9.71
C PRO A 107 -2.03 -1.04 -10.55
N GLN A 108 -2.91 -0.27 -9.92
CA GLN A 108 -3.80 0.66 -10.63
C GLN A 108 -3.48 2.14 -10.34
N PHE A 109 -2.43 2.40 -9.57
CA PHE A 109 -2.15 3.74 -9.07
C PHE A 109 -1.75 4.69 -10.19
N ASN A 110 -2.37 5.87 -10.26
CA ASN A 110 -2.12 6.88 -11.28
C ASN A 110 -1.86 8.29 -10.74
N TYR A 111 -2.08 8.52 -9.44
CA TYR A 111 -1.88 9.83 -8.84
C TYR A 111 -1.50 9.79 -7.36
N VAL A 112 -0.37 10.40 -7.01
CA VAL A 112 0.10 10.62 -5.64
C VAL A 112 -0.06 12.10 -5.30
N SER A 113 -1.07 12.44 -4.50
CA SER A 113 -1.39 13.82 -4.10
C SER A 113 -0.95 14.19 -2.69
N ASN A 114 -0.66 13.20 -1.85
CA ASN A 114 -0.24 13.37 -0.44
C ASN A 114 0.75 12.29 -0.04
N ALA A 115 1.40 12.47 1.11
CA ALA A 115 2.24 11.43 1.71
C ALA A 115 1.42 10.14 1.94
N MET A 116 1.87 9.03 1.35
CA MET A 116 1.17 7.76 1.41
C MET A 116 1.41 7.00 2.71
N PHE A 117 2.58 7.21 3.31
CA PHE A 117 3.06 6.39 4.43
C PHE A 117 3.68 7.28 5.49
N LYS A 118 3.09 7.29 6.69
CA LYS A 118 3.64 8.00 7.85
C LYS A 118 4.31 6.99 8.79
N ASN A 119 5.55 7.26 9.19
CA ASN A 119 6.32 6.39 10.09
C ASN A 119 6.45 4.93 9.58
N CYS A 120 6.61 4.77 8.25
CA CYS A 120 6.90 3.51 7.58
C CYS A 120 8.30 3.60 6.96
N SER A 121 9.33 3.67 7.81
CA SER A 121 10.70 4.04 7.43
C SER A 121 11.45 2.97 6.64
N ASN A 122 10.96 1.73 6.58
CA ASN A 122 11.67 0.61 5.96
C ASN A 122 11.13 0.19 4.57
N ILE A 123 10.27 1.00 3.95
CA ILE A 123 9.78 0.70 2.59
C ILE A 123 10.93 0.83 1.60
N LYS A 124 11.38 -0.30 1.07
CA LYS A 124 12.47 -0.41 0.08
C LYS A 124 11.99 -0.73 -1.33
N THR A 125 10.78 -1.23 -1.45
CA THR A 125 10.22 -1.66 -2.74
C THR A 125 8.85 -1.04 -2.96
N ILE A 126 8.72 -0.26 -4.03
CA ILE A 126 7.42 0.21 -4.52
C ILE A 126 7.22 -0.33 -5.93
N VAL A 127 6.10 -1.00 -6.17
CA VAL A 127 5.72 -1.52 -7.49
C VAL A 127 4.50 -0.73 -7.97
N LEU A 128 4.68 -0.02 -9.09
CA LEU A 128 3.64 0.76 -9.77
C LEU A 128 3.41 0.10 -11.13
N SER A 129 2.58 -0.94 -11.17
CA SER A 129 2.42 -1.78 -12.37
C SER A 129 1.27 -1.38 -13.30
N ASN A 130 0.72 -0.16 -13.16
CA ASN A 130 -0.27 0.35 -14.13
C ASN A 130 0.37 0.40 -15.53
N PRO A 131 -0.15 -0.37 -16.51
CA PRO A 131 0.49 -0.47 -17.82
C PRO A 131 0.19 0.71 -18.75
N SER A 132 -0.80 1.53 -18.40
CA SER A 132 -1.35 2.54 -19.31
C SER A 132 -0.79 3.94 -19.08
N ASN A 133 -0.41 4.28 -17.85
CA ASN A 133 -0.05 5.63 -17.50
C ASN A 133 1.09 5.71 -16.50
N VAL A 134 1.96 6.71 -16.67
CA VAL A 134 2.87 7.13 -15.60
C VAL A 134 2.05 7.68 -14.45
N CYS A 135 2.28 7.17 -13.26
CA CYS A 135 1.67 7.70 -12.05
C CYS A 135 2.13 9.15 -11.82
N THR A 136 1.22 10.10 -11.73
CA THR A 136 1.55 11.48 -11.42
C THR A 136 1.98 11.60 -9.96
N LEU A 137 3.16 12.14 -9.70
CA LEU A 137 3.67 12.45 -8.37
C LEU A 137 3.64 13.97 -8.17
N SER A 138 2.76 14.49 -7.33
CA SER A 138 2.60 15.93 -7.13
C SER A 138 3.75 16.54 -6.33
N ASN A 139 4.42 15.77 -5.49
CA ASN A 139 5.62 16.20 -4.76
C ASN A 139 6.53 14.98 -4.46
N ALA A 140 7.82 15.13 -4.73
CA ALA A 140 8.81 14.08 -4.48
C ALA A 140 8.89 13.64 -3.00
N SER A 141 8.64 14.56 -2.06
CA SER A 141 8.66 14.27 -0.62
C SER A 141 7.50 13.38 -0.13
N TYR A 142 6.53 13.08 -0.96
CA TYR A 142 5.41 12.19 -0.59
C TYR A 142 5.75 10.70 -0.65
N LEU A 143 6.90 10.36 -1.22
CA LEU A 143 7.42 9.00 -1.19
C LEU A 143 8.05 8.66 0.17
N PRO A 144 8.16 7.38 0.52
CA PRO A 144 8.80 6.94 1.76
C PRO A 144 10.26 7.39 1.88
N THR A 145 10.72 7.59 3.11
CA THR A 145 12.06 8.12 3.42
C THR A 145 13.20 7.33 2.77
N GLN A 146 13.11 6.01 2.71
CA GLN A 146 14.15 5.19 2.05
C GLN A 146 14.21 5.43 0.55
N ILE A 147 13.06 5.63 -0.09
CA ILE A 147 12.98 5.95 -1.52
C ILE A 147 13.54 7.35 -1.77
N THR A 148 13.19 8.33 -0.93
CA THR A 148 13.65 9.72 -1.09
C THR A 148 15.12 9.92 -0.75
N ASN A 149 15.74 9.02 0.02
CA ASN A 149 17.17 9.01 0.25
C ASN A 149 17.92 8.54 -1.00
N THR A 150 18.38 9.47 -1.81
CA THR A 150 19.09 9.16 -3.07
C THR A 150 20.44 8.48 -2.87
N ALA A 151 21.03 8.56 -1.67
CA ALA A 151 22.26 7.85 -1.33
C ALA A 151 22.02 6.36 -0.98
N ASP A 152 20.77 5.96 -0.68
CA ASP A 152 20.43 4.56 -0.47
C ASP A 152 20.38 3.81 -1.80
N THR A 153 21.17 2.76 -1.93
CA THR A 153 21.27 1.90 -3.12
C THR A 153 20.51 0.58 -2.98
N THR A 154 19.69 0.43 -1.95
CA THR A 154 18.96 -0.80 -1.64
C THR A 154 17.45 -0.70 -1.83
N SER A 155 16.94 0.50 -2.16
CA SER A 155 15.52 0.76 -2.37
C SER A 155 15.23 1.16 -3.82
N TYR A 156 14.16 0.60 -4.38
CA TYR A 156 13.82 0.77 -5.79
C TYR A 156 12.32 0.95 -6.02
N ILE A 157 12.02 1.60 -7.15
CA ILE A 157 10.68 1.77 -7.70
C ILE A 157 10.62 0.94 -8.99
N TYR A 158 9.67 0.03 -9.06
CA TYR A 158 9.48 -0.86 -10.21
C TYR A 158 8.27 -0.41 -11.01
N VAL A 159 8.45 -0.26 -12.31
CA VAL A 159 7.45 0.25 -13.25
C VAL A 159 7.44 -0.60 -14.52
N PRO A 160 6.36 -0.62 -15.34
CA PRO A 160 6.36 -1.33 -16.60
C PRO A 160 7.49 -0.87 -17.52
N GLN A 161 8.17 -1.80 -18.20
CA GLN A 161 9.25 -1.51 -19.15
C GLN A 161 8.82 -0.49 -20.19
N ALA A 162 7.60 -0.61 -20.71
CA ALA A 162 7.05 0.33 -21.69
C ALA A 162 6.99 1.78 -21.21
N LEU A 163 6.93 2.01 -19.89
CA LEU A 163 6.85 3.33 -19.28
C LEU A 163 8.15 3.75 -18.56
N LEU A 164 9.19 2.92 -18.58
CA LEU A 164 10.43 3.15 -17.83
C LEU A 164 11.06 4.52 -18.14
N THR A 165 11.24 4.86 -19.42
CA THR A 165 11.82 6.14 -19.83
C THR A 165 10.94 7.31 -19.42
N ASN A 166 9.62 7.16 -19.56
CA ASN A 166 8.65 8.18 -19.18
C ASN A 166 8.71 8.47 -17.67
N TYR A 167 8.78 7.43 -16.83
CA TYR A 167 8.96 7.63 -15.38
C TYR A 167 10.30 8.33 -15.06
N LYS A 168 11.40 7.94 -15.69
CA LYS A 168 12.74 8.53 -15.44
C LYS A 168 12.83 10.01 -15.79
N THR A 169 11.93 10.51 -16.64
CA THR A 169 11.92 11.91 -17.10
C THR A 169 10.74 12.72 -16.59
N ALA A 170 9.71 12.08 -16.02
CA ALA A 170 8.53 12.74 -15.52
C ALA A 170 8.82 13.64 -14.32
N THR A 171 8.04 14.73 -14.20
CA THR A 171 8.15 15.68 -13.08
C THR A 171 8.09 14.98 -11.73
N ASN A 172 8.94 15.38 -10.80
CA ASN A 172 9.15 14.81 -9.47
C ASN A 172 9.71 13.36 -9.45
N TRP A 173 9.48 12.54 -10.49
CA TRP A 173 10.06 11.21 -10.63
C TRP A 173 11.51 11.23 -11.08
N ALA A 174 11.89 12.21 -11.92
CA ALA A 174 13.24 12.33 -12.46
C ALA A 174 14.32 12.39 -11.37
N THR A 175 14.01 12.93 -10.19
CA THR A 175 14.88 12.95 -9.01
C THR A 175 15.30 11.51 -8.58
N PHE A 176 14.45 10.54 -8.86
CA PHE A 176 14.67 9.12 -8.49
C PHE A 176 15.03 8.24 -9.69
N SER A 177 15.46 8.82 -10.82
CA SER A 177 15.73 8.10 -12.06
C SER A 177 16.71 6.91 -11.89
N SER A 178 17.70 7.04 -11.00
CA SER A 178 18.65 5.98 -10.66
C SER A 178 18.02 4.81 -9.88
N LYS A 179 16.86 5.01 -9.25
CA LYS A 179 16.14 4.00 -8.47
C LYS A 179 15.00 3.35 -9.25
N ILE A 180 14.64 3.87 -10.43
CA ILE A 180 13.53 3.33 -11.22
C ILE A 180 14.04 2.16 -12.10
N ARG A 181 13.35 1.02 -11.99
CA ARG A 181 13.65 -0.25 -12.65
C ARG A 181 12.45 -0.76 -13.43
N ALA A 182 12.68 -1.52 -14.48
CA ALA A 182 11.60 -2.23 -15.18
C ALA A 182 11.18 -3.46 -14.38
N ILE A 183 9.88 -3.71 -14.28
CA ILE A 183 9.32 -4.89 -13.60
C ILE A 183 9.80 -6.16 -14.30
N GLU A 184 9.85 -6.14 -15.62
CA GLU A 184 10.14 -7.29 -16.47
C GLU A 184 11.57 -7.82 -16.29
N ASP A 185 12.49 -6.98 -15.80
CA ASP A 185 13.86 -7.39 -15.46
C ASP A 185 13.93 -8.11 -14.09
N TYR A 186 12.84 -8.11 -13.31
CA TYR A 186 12.77 -8.63 -11.94
C TYR A 186 11.47 -9.43 -11.73
N PRO A 187 11.30 -10.61 -12.33
CA PRO A 187 10.05 -11.38 -12.31
C PRO A 187 9.55 -11.71 -10.89
N ASP A 188 10.45 -11.90 -9.93
CA ASP A 188 10.09 -12.20 -8.54
C ASP A 188 9.49 -11.00 -7.80
N ILE A 189 9.55 -9.79 -8.37
CA ILE A 189 9.10 -8.59 -7.67
C ILE A 189 7.59 -8.47 -7.61
N THR A 190 6.88 -9.04 -8.57
CA THR A 190 5.41 -9.03 -8.61
C THR A 190 4.77 -10.18 -7.81
N GLY A 191 5.59 -11.14 -7.39
CA GLY A 191 5.10 -12.33 -6.70
C GLY A 191 4.45 -13.28 -7.70
N GLY A 192 5.27 -14.10 -8.37
CA GLY A 192 4.78 -15.27 -9.11
C GLY A 192 4.21 -16.30 -8.15
#